data_6f899a5d6788ca33d1300b2e422e0aa9
#
_entry.id   6f899a5d6788ca33d1300b2e422e0aa9
#
_cell.length_a   1.000
_cell.length_b   1.000
_cell.length_c   1.000
_cell.angle_alpha   90.00
_cell.angle_beta   90.00
_cell.angle_gamma   90.00
#
_symmetry.space_group_name_H-M   'P 1'
#
loop_
_entity.id
_entity.type
_entity.pdbx_description
1 polymer ?
#
loop_
_entity_poly.entity_id
_entity_poly.type
_entity_poly.pdbx_seq_one_letter_code
_entity_poly.pdbx_strand_id
1 'polypeptide(L)'
;LADLLEEYVFPLALDGMPADDAEIILNPSGKFVQGGPDADTGLTGRKLMVDSYGTFAPHGGGAFSGKDATKVDRSGAYMARYIAKNIVAAGFAQRCQVTLAYAIGEKEPVMVDVNTFGTGGPCEDDCLSAAVRKAYDLTPAGIIKQLDLLNPIYNRTAAGGHFGREDFPWENIEHMSDLAAY
;
A
#
# COMPACT_ATOMS: atom_id res chain seq x y z
N LEU A 1 26.62 -23.44 3.75
CA LEU A 1 25.53 -22.59 3.24
C LEU A 1 25.48 -21.27 4.01
N ALA A 2 25.65 -21.28 5.35
CA ALA A 2 25.74 -20.06 6.15
C ALA A 2 26.84 -19.14 5.62
N ASP A 3 28.05 -19.67 5.44
CA ASP A 3 29.19 -18.92 4.93
C ASP A 3 28.91 -18.23 3.58
N LEU A 4 28.15 -18.91 2.69
CA LEU A 4 27.73 -18.33 1.40
C LEU A 4 26.71 -17.20 1.57
N LEU A 5 25.82 -17.28 2.56
CA LEU A 5 24.88 -16.22 2.85
C LEU A 5 25.60 -15.00 3.41
N GLU A 6 26.53 -15.19 4.32
CA GLU A 6 27.33 -14.13 4.93
C GLU A 6 28.23 -13.43 3.88
N GLU A 7 28.84 -14.21 2.97
CA GLU A 7 29.75 -13.67 1.98
C GLU A 7 29.03 -12.97 0.80
N TYR A 8 27.94 -13.53 0.30
CA TYR A 8 27.32 -13.09 -0.97
C TYR A 8 25.94 -12.45 -0.84
N VAL A 9 25.17 -12.81 0.19
CA VAL A 9 23.77 -12.38 0.30
C VAL A 9 23.60 -11.24 1.28
N PHE A 10 24.17 -11.34 2.48
CA PHE A 10 24.01 -10.32 3.51
C PHE A 10 24.54 -8.95 3.12
N PRO A 11 25.70 -8.81 2.46
CA PRO A 11 26.15 -7.49 2.04
C PRO A 11 25.19 -6.77 1.09
N LEU A 12 24.49 -7.55 0.26
CA LEU A 12 23.51 -7.02 -0.70
C LEU A 12 22.12 -6.81 -0.08
N ALA A 13 21.68 -7.74 0.75
CA ALA A 13 20.32 -7.72 1.30
C ALA A 13 20.16 -6.76 2.48
N LEU A 14 21.21 -6.59 3.28
CA LEU A 14 21.18 -5.77 4.49
C LEU A 14 21.58 -4.31 4.24
N ASP A 15 22.23 -4.02 3.11
CA ASP A 15 22.66 -2.67 2.71
C ASP A 15 23.28 -1.85 3.87
N GLY A 16 24.20 -2.49 4.61
CA GLY A 16 24.89 -1.89 5.74
C GLY A 16 24.17 -1.98 7.09
N MET A 17 23.02 -2.62 7.17
CA MET A 17 22.40 -2.91 8.46
C MET A 17 23.21 -3.96 9.22
N PRO A 18 23.46 -3.77 10.55
CA PRO A 18 24.17 -4.76 11.35
C PRO A 18 23.36 -6.05 11.49
N ALA A 19 24.05 -7.18 11.39
CA ALA A 19 23.46 -8.51 11.54
C ALA A 19 24.19 -9.39 12.58
N ASP A 20 25.03 -8.79 13.43
CA ASP A 20 25.89 -9.51 14.38
C ASP A 20 25.11 -10.39 15.36
N ASP A 21 23.89 -9.97 15.71
CA ASP A 21 22.98 -10.69 16.62
C ASP A 21 21.84 -11.41 15.87
N ALA A 22 21.91 -11.52 14.53
CA ALA A 22 20.84 -12.13 13.76
C ALA A 22 20.87 -13.66 13.85
N GLU A 23 19.74 -14.27 14.15
CA GLU A 23 19.56 -15.71 14.05
C GLU A 23 19.41 -16.11 12.57
N ILE A 24 20.31 -16.98 12.10
CA ILE A 24 20.28 -17.49 10.72
C ILE A 24 19.58 -18.85 10.70
N ILE A 25 18.39 -18.88 10.13
CA ILE A 25 17.57 -20.10 9.98
C ILE A 25 17.73 -20.64 8.56
N LEU A 26 18.37 -21.79 8.43
CA LEU A 26 18.67 -22.43 7.14
C LEU A 26 17.84 -23.69 6.94
N ASN A 27 16.90 -23.68 6.00
CA ASN A 27 16.09 -24.83 5.61
C ASN A 27 15.58 -25.64 6.82
N PRO A 28 14.84 -25.03 7.76
CA PRO A 28 14.46 -25.67 9.03
C PRO A 28 13.62 -26.95 8.83
N SER A 29 12.94 -27.07 7.70
CA SER A 29 12.17 -28.27 7.31
C SER A 29 12.99 -29.31 6.56
N GLY A 30 14.31 -29.11 6.42
CA GLY A 30 15.21 -30.00 5.72
C GLY A 30 15.48 -29.59 4.28
N LYS A 31 16.09 -30.49 3.53
CA LYS A 31 16.52 -30.22 2.15
C LYS A 31 15.33 -29.98 1.21
N PHE A 32 15.35 -28.83 0.54
CA PHE A 32 14.39 -28.51 -0.51
C PHE A 32 14.82 -29.18 -1.82
N VAL A 33 14.10 -30.21 -2.25
CA VAL A 33 14.47 -31.04 -3.40
C VAL A 33 13.61 -30.74 -4.63
N GLN A 34 12.29 -30.59 -4.42
CA GLN A 34 11.33 -30.30 -5.49
C GLN A 34 11.10 -28.80 -5.58
N GLY A 35 11.36 -28.22 -6.73
CA GLY A 35 11.19 -26.78 -6.99
C GLY A 35 10.41 -26.52 -8.26
N GLY A 36 10.26 -25.24 -8.59
CA GLY A 36 9.56 -24.78 -9.79
C GLY A 36 8.05 -25.03 -9.76
N PRO A 37 7.37 -25.02 -10.92
CA PRO A 37 5.91 -25.12 -11.02
C PRO A 37 5.34 -26.43 -10.44
N ASP A 38 6.11 -27.50 -10.40
CA ASP A 38 5.69 -28.77 -9.79
C ASP A 38 5.50 -28.68 -8.27
N ALA A 39 6.27 -27.81 -7.62
CA ALA A 39 6.13 -27.58 -6.18
C ALA A 39 5.08 -26.52 -5.87
N ASP A 40 5.16 -25.38 -6.58
CA ASP A 40 4.24 -24.25 -6.45
C ASP A 40 4.21 -23.46 -7.76
N THR A 41 3.09 -23.51 -8.44
CA THR A 41 2.91 -22.80 -9.72
C THR A 41 3.02 -21.28 -9.56
N GLY A 42 2.66 -20.75 -8.38
CA GLY A 42 2.50 -19.34 -8.13
C GLY A 42 1.24 -18.76 -8.79
N LEU A 43 0.61 -17.81 -8.14
CA LEU A 43 -0.57 -17.11 -8.65
C LEU A 43 -0.53 -15.64 -8.31
N THR A 44 -1.01 -14.81 -9.23
CA THR A 44 -1.17 -13.37 -9.03
C THR A 44 -2.15 -13.08 -7.90
N GLY A 45 -1.82 -12.14 -7.03
CA GLY A 45 -2.67 -11.71 -5.91
C GLY A 45 -2.73 -12.70 -4.75
N ARG A 46 -1.77 -13.61 -4.64
CA ARG A 46 -1.63 -14.58 -3.53
C ARG A 46 -0.54 -14.17 -2.52
N LYS A 47 0.03 -12.98 -2.67
CA LYS A 47 1.03 -12.39 -1.78
C LYS A 47 0.72 -10.92 -1.52
N LEU A 48 -0.46 -10.65 -0.94
CA LEU A 48 -1.00 -9.29 -0.74
C LEU A 48 -0.09 -8.39 0.09
N MET A 49 0.60 -8.94 1.08
CA MET A 49 1.56 -8.19 1.90
C MET A 49 2.77 -7.78 1.08
N VAL A 50 3.27 -8.63 0.18
CA VAL A 50 4.37 -8.30 -0.75
C VAL A 50 3.91 -7.26 -1.79
N ASP A 51 2.68 -7.36 -2.25
CA ASP A 51 2.09 -6.44 -3.22
C ASP A 51 1.88 -5.03 -2.66
N SER A 52 1.81 -4.86 -1.35
CA SER A 52 1.41 -3.62 -0.68
C SER A 52 2.48 -3.10 0.31
N TYR A 53 2.24 -3.21 1.61
CA TYR A 53 3.04 -2.55 2.65
C TYR A 53 3.85 -3.52 3.51
N GLY A 54 3.90 -4.80 3.19
CA GLY A 54 4.50 -5.79 4.06
C GLY A 54 3.77 -5.86 5.41
N THR A 55 4.53 -5.72 6.49
CA THR A 55 3.98 -5.73 7.85
C THR A 55 3.71 -4.32 8.43
N PHE A 56 3.98 -3.25 7.66
CA PHE A 56 3.90 -1.88 8.18
C PHE A 56 2.48 -1.34 8.28
N ALA A 57 1.56 -1.83 7.45
CA ALA A 57 0.17 -1.40 7.47
C ALA A 57 -0.78 -2.57 7.21
N PRO A 58 -2.01 -2.52 7.74
CA PRO A 58 -3.01 -3.53 7.46
C PRO A 58 -3.44 -3.51 6.00
N HIS A 59 -3.95 -4.65 5.53
CA HIS A 59 -4.51 -4.84 4.20
C HIS A 59 -5.95 -5.34 4.30
N GLY A 60 -6.83 -4.85 3.44
CA GLY A 60 -8.25 -5.21 3.44
C GLY A 60 -8.57 -6.62 2.93
N GLY A 61 -7.56 -7.34 2.38
CA GLY A 61 -7.69 -8.71 1.90
C GLY A 61 -8.01 -8.84 0.41
N GLY A 62 -8.32 -7.75 -0.29
CA GLY A 62 -8.61 -7.74 -1.72
C GLY A 62 -7.34 -7.69 -2.58
N ALA A 63 -7.16 -8.66 -3.49
CA ALA A 63 -6.08 -8.63 -4.47
C ALA A 63 -6.26 -7.46 -5.45
N PHE A 64 -5.16 -6.84 -5.88
CA PHE A 64 -5.18 -5.72 -6.82
C PHE A 64 -5.11 -6.19 -8.28
N SER A 65 -4.01 -6.84 -8.65
CA SER A 65 -3.79 -7.31 -10.01
C SER A 65 -4.87 -8.31 -10.45
N GLY A 66 -5.27 -8.21 -11.73
CA GLY A 66 -6.38 -8.99 -12.30
C GLY A 66 -7.76 -8.34 -12.16
N LYS A 67 -7.87 -7.24 -11.41
CA LYS A 67 -9.10 -6.43 -11.29
C LYS A 67 -9.01 -5.16 -12.12
N ASP A 68 -10.09 -4.75 -12.73
CA ASP A 68 -10.20 -3.43 -13.35
C ASP A 68 -10.45 -2.33 -12.30
N ALA A 69 -10.38 -1.07 -12.72
CA ALA A 69 -10.47 0.09 -11.83
C ALA A 69 -11.85 0.26 -11.16
N THR A 70 -12.90 -0.42 -11.61
CA THR A 70 -14.22 -0.37 -10.98
C THR A 70 -14.28 -1.14 -9.66
N LYS A 71 -13.30 -2.00 -9.41
CA LYS A 71 -13.22 -2.80 -8.19
C LYS A 71 -12.53 -2.00 -7.09
N VAL A 72 -13.28 -1.65 -6.05
CA VAL A 72 -12.80 -0.83 -4.92
C VAL A 72 -11.68 -1.51 -4.11
N ASP A 73 -11.58 -2.83 -4.13
CA ASP A 73 -10.41 -3.53 -3.58
C ASP A 73 -9.10 -2.97 -4.15
N ARG A 74 -9.10 -2.57 -5.41
CA ARG A 74 -7.95 -1.95 -6.07
C ARG A 74 -8.01 -0.43 -6.00
N SER A 75 -9.03 0.19 -6.56
CA SER A 75 -9.14 1.65 -6.66
C SER A 75 -9.23 2.33 -5.30
N GLY A 76 -9.97 1.76 -4.34
CA GLY A 76 -10.06 2.27 -2.98
C GLY A 76 -8.74 2.22 -2.22
N ALA A 77 -7.97 1.13 -2.38
CA ALA A 77 -6.64 1.03 -1.79
C ALA A 77 -5.66 2.07 -2.37
N TYR A 78 -5.71 2.33 -3.67
CA TYR A 78 -4.90 3.36 -4.32
C TYR A 78 -5.30 4.76 -3.84
N MET A 79 -6.60 5.02 -3.70
CA MET A 79 -7.09 6.29 -3.16
C MET A 79 -6.70 6.48 -1.70
N ALA A 80 -6.79 5.46 -0.86
CA ALA A 80 -6.34 5.52 0.52
C ALA A 80 -4.84 5.87 0.61
N ARG A 81 -4.01 5.27 -0.26
CA ARG A 81 -2.58 5.61 -0.39
C ARG A 81 -2.37 7.07 -0.77
N TYR A 82 -3.07 7.53 -1.79
CA TYR A 82 -3.01 8.91 -2.26
C TYR A 82 -3.34 9.90 -1.15
N ILE A 83 -4.45 9.69 -0.45
CA ILE A 83 -4.88 10.55 0.66
C ILE A 83 -3.85 10.55 1.79
N ALA A 84 -3.37 9.37 2.21
CA ALA A 84 -2.40 9.25 3.29
C ALA A 84 -1.09 10.00 2.97
N LYS A 85 -0.60 9.90 1.73
CA LYS A 85 0.58 10.66 1.28
C LYS A 85 0.34 12.17 1.32
N ASN A 86 -0.83 12.62 0.86
CA ASN A 86 -1.16 14.04 0.85
C ASN A 86 -1.31 14.61 2.26
N ILE A 87 -1.89 13.88 3.22
CA ILE A 87 -1.96 14.28 4.63
C ILE A 87 -0.55 14.48 5.21
N VAL A 88 0.35 13.53 4.98
CA VAL A 88 1.73 13.63 5.49
C VAL A 88 2.51 14.74 4.78
N ALA A 89 2.40 14.86 3.47
CA ALA A 89 3.07 15.89 2.69
C ALA A 89 2.59 17.32 3.03
N ALA A 90 1.32 17.46 3.40
CA ALA A 90 0.75 18.72 3.89
C ALA A 90 1.18 19.08 5.32
N GLY A 91 1.90 18.19 6.03
CA GLY A 91 2.38 18.42 7.38
C GLY A 91 1.33 18.22 8.49
N PHE A 92 0.17 17.64 8.17
CA PHE A 92 -0.87 17.36 9.18
C PHE A 92 -0.48 16.22 10.12
N ALA A 93 0.38 15.29 9.67
CA ALA A 93 0.90 14.21 10.49
C ALA A 93 2.29 13.75 9.98
N GLN A 94 3.06 13.08 10.84
CA GLN A 94 4.31 12.43 10.42
C GLN A 94 4.06 11.01 9.88
N ARG A 95 2.97 10.39 10.34
CA ARG A 95 2.51 9.05 9.92
C ARG A 95 1.01 9.09 9.74
N CYS A 96 0.53 8.39 8.72
CA CYS A 96 -0.91 8.36 8.44
C CYS A 96 -1.31 7.02 7.84
N GLN A 97 -2.41 6.48 8.34
CA GLN A 97 -3.15 5.38 7.77
C GLN A 97 -4.55 5.85 7.42
N VAL A 98 -4.99 5.56 6.22
CA VAL A 98 -6.36 5.85 5.77
C VAL A 98 -7.08 4.53 5.50
N THR A 99 -8.26 4.37 6.09
CA THR A 99 -9.14 3.21 5.87
C THR A 99 -10.43 3.66 5.18
N LEU A 100 -10.71 3.07 4.04
CA LEU A 100 -11.96 3.24 3.31
C LEU A 100 -12.72 1.92 3.30
N ALA A 101 -13.97 1.91 3.75
CA ALA A 101 -14.82 0.73 3.70
C ALA A 101 -16.04 0.99 2.80
N TYR A 102 -16.35 0.03 1.94
CA TYR A 102 -17.46 0.09 1.00
C TYR A 102 -18.45 -1.04 1.23
N ALA A 103 -19.73 -0.75 1.09
CA ALA A 103 -20.78 -1.76 1.06
C ALA A 103 -21.24 -1.98 -0.40
N ILE A 104 -21.59 -3.23 -0.72
CA ILE A 104 -22.11 -3.56 -2.06
C ILE A 104 -23.44 -2.83 -2.27
N GLY A 105 -23.55 -2.12 -3.40
CA GLY A 105 -24.73 -1.33 -3.75
C GLY A 105 -24.70 0.13 -3.30
N GLU A 106 -23.75 0.51 -2.44
CA GLU A 106 -23.54 1.90 -2.03
C GLU A 106 -22.46 2.58 -2.87
N LYS A 107 -22.69 3.85 -3.21
CA LYS A 107 -21.74 4.66 -3.99
C LYS A 107 -20.63 5.20 -3.09
N GLU A 108 -21.02 5.70 -1.93
CA GLU A 108 -20.11 6.33 -0.98
C GLU A 108 -19.52 5.28 -0.03
N PRO A 109 -18.29 5.49 0.45
CA PRO A 109 -17.75 4.64 1.50
C PRO A 109 -18.61 4.76 2.77
N VAL A 110 -18.96 3.63 3.35
CA VAL A 110 -19.67 3.58 4.64
C VAL A 110 -18.78 4.00 5.80
N MET A 111 -17.46 3.91 5.62
CA MET A 111 -16.48 4.38 6.60
C MET A 111 -15.32 5.06 5.89
N VAL A 112 -14.89 6.19 6.44
CA VAL A 112 -13.60 6.83 6.18
C VAL A 112 -12.97 7.08 7.52
N ASP A 113 -11.82 6.52 7.75
CA ASP A 113 -11.08 6.63 9.00
C ASP A 113 -9.63 7.03 8.70
N VAL A 114 -9.14 8.01 9.43
CA VAL A 114 -7.76 8.49 9.38
C VAL A 114 -7.14 8.26 10.75
N ASN A 115 -6.02 7.56 10.79
CA ASN A 115 -5.26 7.34 12.00
C ASN A 115 -3.85 7.90 11.82
N THR A 116 -3.49 8.88 12.62
CA THR A 116 -2.15 9.52 12.61
C THR A 116 -1.19 8.90 13.61
N PHE A 117 -1.60 7.88 14.36
CA PHE A 117 -0.80 7.23 15.40
C PHE A 117 -0.26 8.22 16.45
N GLY A 118 -1.05 9.25 16.77
CA GLY A 118 -0.65 10.29 17.70
C GLY A 118 0.43 11.24 17.18
N THR A 119 0.74 11.21 15.88
CA THR A 119 1.69 12.14 15.25
C THR A 119 1.01 13.32 14.56
N GLY A 120 -0.32 13.42 14.66
CA GLY A 120 -1.11 14.51 14.12
C GLY A 120 -0.82 15.84 14.79
N GLY A 121 -1.09 16.92 14.05
CA GLY A 121 -1.00 18.31 14.53
C GLY A 121 -2.29 18.74 15.26
N PRO A 122 -2.69 19.99 15.10
CA PRO A 122 -3.87 20.57 15.78
C PRO A 122 -5.22 19.93 15.38
N CYS A 123 -5.28 19.29 14.22
CA CYS A 123 -6.47 18.60 13.73
C CYS A 123 -6.39 17.12 14.16
N GLU A 124 -7.30 16.71 15.02
CA GLU A 124 -7.43 15.34 15.47
C GLU A 124 -7.87 14.40 14.34
N ASP A 125 -7.71 13.09 14.52
CA ASP A 125 -8.00 12.06 13.52
C ASP A 125 -9.44 12.13 12.98
N ASP A 126 -10.41 12.41 13.84
CA ASP A 126 -11.83 12.61 13.45
C ASP A 126 -12.01 13.85 12.55
N CYS A 127 -11.30 14.92 12.86
CA CYS A 127 -11.31 16.13 12.05
C CYS A 127 -10.70 15.86 10.66
N LEU A 128 -9.58 15.15 10.58
CA LEU A 128 -8.97 14.74 9.31
C LEU A 128 -9.90 13.81 8.51
N SER A 129 -10.56 12.87 9.17
CA SER A 129 -11.53 11.98 8.53
C SER A 129 -12.70 12.74 7.91
N ALA A 130 -13.19 13.77 8.61
CA ALA A 130 -14.25 14.65 8.10
C ALA A 130 -13.77 15.53 6.94
N ALA A 131 -12.53 16.05 7.01
CA ALA A 131 -11.92 16.83 5.93
C ALA A 131 -11.72 15.97 4.66
N VAL A 132 -11.24 14.75 4.80
CA VAL A 132 -11.09 13.79 3.68
C VAL A 132 -12.42 13.55 2.97
N ARG A 133 -13.52 13.32 3.72
CA ARG A 133 -14.86 13.13 3.14
C ARG A 133 -15.35 14.34 2.33
N LYS A 134 -14.92 15.53 2.68
CA LYS A 134 -15.31 16.76 1.98
C LYS A 134 -14.42 17.09 0.79
N ALA A 135 -13.12 16.83 0.93
CA ALA A 135 -12.12 17.20 -0.08
C ALA A 135 -12.10 16.26 -1.29
N TYR A 136 -12.46 14.98 -1.10
CA TYR A 136 -12.32 13.96 -2.13
C TYR A 136 -13.66 13.33 -2.53
N ASP A 137 -13.86 13.14 -3.83
CA ASP A 137 -14.93 12.29 -4.36
C ASP A 137 -14.51 10.81 -4.20
N LEU A 138 -14.98 10.20 -3.14
CA LEU A 138 -14.63 8.82 -2.78
C LEU A 138 -15.55 7.78 -3.44
N THR A 139 -16.42 8.19 -4.36
CA THR A 139 -17.15 7.23 -5.19
C THR A 139 -16.17 6.48 -6.11
N PRO A 140 -16.48 5.24 -6.53
CA PRO A 140 -15.63 4.53 -7.49
C PRO A 140 -15.35 5.33 -8.77
N ALA A 141 -16.35 6.05 -9.27
CA ALA A 141 -16.21 6.91 -10.45
C ALA A 141 -15.30 8.13 -10.19
N GLY A 142 -15.43 8.75 -9.00
CA GLY A 142 -14.58 9.86 -8.57
C GLY A 142 -13.12 9.43 -8.45
N ILE A 143 -12.86 8.30 -7.81
CA ILE A 143 -11.51 7.74 -7.67
C ILE A 143 -10.89 7.44 -9.04
N ILE A 144 -11.62 6.78 -9.93
CA ILE A 144 -11.17 6.47 -11.30
C ILE A 144 -10.75 7.75 -12.03
N LYS A 145 -11.57 8.79 -11.92
CA LYS A 145 -11.32 10.09 -12.56
C LYS A 145 -10.11 10.80 -11.96
N GLN A 146 -10.02 10.85 -10.63
CA GLN A 146 -8.98 11.58 -9.93
C GLN A 146 -7.59 10.96 -10.12
N LEU A 147 -7.51 9.64 -10.14
CA LEU A 147 -6.25 8.90 -10.28
C LEU A 147 -5.98 8.43 -11.73
N ASP A 148 -6.78 8.87 -12.71
CA ASP A 148 -6.63 8.49 -14.12
C ASP A 148 -6.54 6.97 -14.34
N LEU A 149 -7.33 6.20 -13.61
CA LEU A 149 -7.22 4.74 -13.56
C LEU A 149 -7.67 4.01 -14.83
N LEU A 150 -8.17 4.71 -15.84
CA LEU A 150 -8.47 4.13 -17.16
C LEU A 150 -7.25 4.07 -18.08
N ASN A 151 -6.16 4.71 -17.72
CA ASN A 151 -4.92 4.64 -18.48
C ASN A 151 -4.26 3.25 -18.36
N PRO A 152 -3.50 2.80 -19.37
CA PRO A 152 -2.87 1.48 -19.39
C PRO A 152 -1.60 1.43 -18.52
N ILE A 153 -1.72 1.73 -17.23
CA ILE A 153 -0.61 1.81 -16.27
C ILE A 153 -0.32 0.48 -15.55
N TYR A 154 -1.18 -0.50 -15.68
CA TYR A 154 -1.22 -1.68 -14.82
C TYR A 154 -0.14 -2.72 -15.12
N ASN A 155 0.45 -2.73 -16.32
CA ASN A 155 1.58 -3.60 -16.60
C ASN A 155 2.74 -3.39 -15.63
N ARG A 156 2.97 -2.14 -15.23
CA ARG A 156 4.04 -1.75 -14.31
C ARG A 156 3.76 -2.16 -12.86
N THR A 157 2.50 -2.37 -12.49
CA THR A 157 2.13 -2.85 -11.14
C THR A 157 2.30 -4.35 -10.97
N ALA A 158 2.55 -5.10 -12.07
CA ALA A 158 2.67 -6.55 -12.04
C ALA A 158 3.98 -7.05 -11.41
N ALA A 159 4.96 -6.16 -11.22
CA ALA A 159 6.24 -6.48 -10.59
C ALA A 159 6.67 -5.35 -9.64
N GLY A 160 7.31 -5.69 -8.53
CA GLY A 160 7.87 -4.73 -7.59
C GLY A 160 6.84 -4.05 -6.66
N GLY A 161 5.66 -4.63 -6.50
CA GLY A 161 4.60 -4.08 -5.66
C GLY A 161 3.83 -2.92 -6.29
N HIS A 162 2.83 -2.41 -5.58
CA HIS A 162 1.92 -1.38 -6.08
C HIS A 162 2.18 0.02 -5.51
N PHE A 163 3.00 0.15 -4.47
CA PHE A 163 3.22 1.40 -3.74
C PHE A 163 4.70 1.79 -3.68
N GLY A 164 4.97 3.08 -3.41
CA GLY A 164 6.31 3.61 -3.19
C GLY A 164 7.10 3.94 -4.47
N ARG A 165 6.47 3.94 -5.64
CA ARG A 165 7.09 4.33 -6.91
C ARG A 165 6.43 5.61 -7.45
N GLU A 166 7.22 6.67 -7.61
CA GLU A 166 6.78 8.02 -7.97
C GLU A 166 6.05 8.11 -9.32
N ASP A 167 6.14 7.10 -10.13
CA ASP A 167 5.55 7.04 -11.46
C ASP A 167 4.08 6.59 -11.50
N PHE A 168 3.46 6.38 -10.35
CA PHE A 168 2.04 6.04 -10.23
C PHE A 168 1.19 7.23 -9.76
N PRO A 169 -0.04 7.41 -10.29
CA PRO A 169 -0.90 8.54 -9.93
C PRO A 169 -1.19 8.64 -8.42
N TRP A 170 -1.32 7.51 -7.75
CA TRP A 170 -1.58 7.48 -6.29
C TRP A 170 -0.36 7.83 -5.43
N GLU A 171 0.79 8.06 -6.04
CA GLU A 171 1.98 8.57 -5.36
C GLU A 171 2.14 10.09 -5.50
N ASN A 172 1.30 10.77 -6.29
CA ASN A 172 1.33 12.21 -6.45
C ASN A 172 0.88 12.94 -5.18
N ILE A 173 1.43 14.15 -4.98
CA ILE A 173 1.17 15.04 -3.83
C ILE A 173 0.68 16.42 -4.30
N GLU A 174 -0.36 16.45 -5.13
CA GLU A 174 -0.80 17.66 -5.84
C GLU A 174 -1.88 18.45 -5.11
N HIS A 175 -2.65 17.82 -4.22
CA HIS A 175 -3.83 18.41 -3.57
C HIS A 175 -3.63 18.83 -2.10
N MET A 176 -2.41 19.26 -1.74
CA MET A 176 -2.13 19.73 -0.37
C MET A 176 -3.00 20.93 0.04
N SER A 177 -3.38 21.80 -0.93
CA SER A 177 -4.22 22.97 -0.68
C SER A 177 -5.66 22.63 -0.31
N ASP A 178 -6.19 21.52 -0.81
CA ASP A 178 -7.59 21.16 -0.62
C ASP A 178 -7.86 20.67 0.81
N LEU A 179 -6.88 19.99 1.42
CA LEU A 179 -6.94 19.59 2.83
C LEU A 179 -6.73 20.76 3.77
N ALA A 180 -5.93 21.78 3.39
CA ALA A 180 -5.65 22.94 4.22
C ALA A 180 -6.83 23.94 4.29
N ALA A 181 -7.84 23.79 3.43
CA ALA A 181 -9.03 24.65 3.42
C ALA A 181 -10.08 24.27 4.47
N TYR A 182 -9.87 23.18 5.21
CA TYR A 182 -10.77 22.63 6.23
C TYR A 182 -10.10 22.52 7.60
#